data_562bbda222546c731a39499d075d744c
#
_entry.id   562bbda222546c731a39499d075d744c
#
_cell.length_a   1.000
_cell.length_b   1.000
_cell.length_c   1.000
_cell.angle_alpha   90.00
_cell.angle_beta   90.00
_cell.angle_gamma   90.00
#
_symmetry.space_group_name_H-M   'P 1'
#
loop_
_entity.id
_entity.type
_entity.pdbx_description
1 polymer ?
#
loop_
_entity_poly.entity_id
_entity_poly.type
_entity_poly.pdbx_seq_one_letter_code
_entity_poly.pdbx_strand_id
1 'polypeptide(L)'
;MTATDFEARFAACFADPIAFTTVGAGRLVNRAATQCAENQNQTTEVFSEKWAKYGDSDEQDTLYAFQRKWYLTLYGFGTEEALRAFLADKTVIFDAGCGLGYKAAWLAELSPHSVVIGMDYSEAPELAAARYSHLENLFFMRGDIANTGLRDGVVDYSSCDQVIMHTEDPEATFSKLARVTGRAGEVACYFYAFAPCRYLKTIYHLPATPICG
;
A
#
# COMPACT_ATOMS: atom_id res chain seq x y z
N MET A 1 15.41 -4.71 -16.43
CA MET A 1 16.00 -4.70 -15.08
C MET A 1 15.94 -6.11 -14.53
N THR A 2 16.87 -6.51 -13.70
CA THR A 2 16.91 -7.83 -13.06
C THR A 2 16.28 -7.75 -11.67
N ALA A 3 15.94 -8.89 -11.07
CA ALA A 3 15.47 -8.97 -9.69
C ALA A 3 16.44 -8.28 -8.70
N THR A 4 17.74 -8.46 -8.92
CA THR A 4 18.80 -7.82 -8.10
C THR A 4 18.78 -6.30 -8.23
N ASP A 5 18.49 -5.75 -9.41
CA ASP A 5 18.37 -4.30 -9.60
C ASP A 5 17.17 -3.73 -8.82
N PHE A 6 16.04 -4.44 -8.81
CA PHE A 6 14.86 -4.05 -8.06
C PHE A 6 15.10 -4.14 -6.54
N GLU A 7 15.77 -5.19 -6.06
CA GLU A 7 16.15 -5.31 -4.63
C GLU A 7 17.03 -4.15 -4.17
N ALA A 8 18.04 -3.78 -4.97
CA ALA A 8 18.91 -2.67 -4.65
C ALA A 8 18.15 -1.34 -4.60
N ARG A 9 17.23 -1.11 -5.54
CA ARG A 9 16.37 0.07 -5.56
C ARG A 9 15.39 0.09 -4.38
N PHE A 10 14.79 -1.05 -4.05
CA PHE A 10 13.92 -1.16 -2.89
C PHE A 10 14.70 -0.88 -1.60
N ALA A 11 15.86 -1.50 -1.41
CA ALA A 11 16.71 -1.23 -0.24
C ALA A 11 17.10 0.25 -0.13
N ALA A 12 17.34 0.91 -1.26
CA ALA A 12 17.64 2.34 -1.30
C ALA A 12 16.46 3.24 -0.88
N CYS A 13 15.24 2.71 -0.77
CA CYS A 13 14.09 3.46 -0.26
C CYS A 13 14.14 3.68 1.25
N PHE A 14 15.00 2.98 1.99
CA PHE A 14 15.04 3.05 3.45
C PHE A 14 16.19 3.91 3.96
N ALA A 15 15.99 4.51 5.13
CA ALA A 15 17.05 5.25 5.83
C ALA A 15 18.10 4.28 6.45
N ASP A 16 17.61 3.16 6.97
CA ASP A 16 18.42 2.12 7.62
C ASP A 16 18.47 0.85 6.77
N PRO A 17 19.52 0.03 6.91
CA PRO A 17 19.58 -1.27 6.26
C PRO A 17 18.37 -2.16 6.59
N ILE A 18 17.85 -2.85 5.58
CA ILE A 18 16.75 -3.78 5.72
C ILE A 18 17.22 -5.21 5.53
N ALA A 19 16.50 -6.17 6.14
CA ALA A 19 16.70 -7.57 5.93
C ALA A 19 15.44 -8.21 5.35
N PHE A 20 15.60 -9.06 4.35
CA PHE A 20 14.52 -9.86 3.79
C PHE A 20 14.33 -11.14 4.58
N THR A 21 13.08 -11.50 4.80
CA THR A 21 12.66 -12.83 5.25
C THR A 21 12.05 -13.55 4.04
N THR A 22 12.47 -14.77 3.80
CA THR A 22 11.91 -15.61 2.73
C THR A 22 10.60 -16.21 3.21
N VAL A 23 9.53 -16.05 2.41
CA VAL A 23 8.21 -16.66 2.64
C VAL A 23 7.84 -17.44 1.38
N GLY A 24 7.96 -18.76 1.41
CA GLY A 24 7.88 -19.59 0.20
C GLY A 24 8.93 -19.15 -0.83
N ALA A 25 8.49 -18.78 -2.03
CA ALA A 25 9.35 -18.20 -3.07
C ALA A 25 9.40 -16.65 -3.02
N GLY A 26 8.61 -16.02 -2.12
CA GLY A 26 8.50 -14.58 -2.00
C GLY A 26 9.46 -13.98 -0.98
N ARG A 27 9.56 -12.65 -1.02
CA ARG A 27 10.41 -11.84 -0.14
C ARG A 27 9.56 -10.88 0.67
N LEU A 28 9.79 -10.88 1.97
CA LEU A 28 9.09 -10.03 2.92
C LEU A 28 10.09 -9.25 3.76
N VAL A 29 9.83 -7.98 4.01
CA VAL A 29 10.49 -7.22 5.06
C VAL A 29 9.58 -7.17 6.27
N ASN A 30 9.96 -7.84 7.34
CA ASN A 30 9.24 -7.78 8.61
C ASN A 30 9.84 -6.67 9.46
N ARG A 31 9.11 -5.59 9.64
CA ARG A 31 9.47 -4.54 10.58
C ARG A 31 8.75 -4.84 11.89
N ALA A 32 9.52 -5.05 12.96
CA ALA A 32 8.97 -5.26 14.29
C ALA A 32 7.90 -4.19 14.56
N ALA A 33 6.69 -4.65 14.89
CA ALA A 33 5.60 -3.76 15.23
C ALA A 33 6.03 -2.90 16.42
N THR A 34 5.99 -1.58 16.24
CA THR A 34 5.94 -0.67 17.36
C THR A 34 4.76 -1.12 18.21
N GLN A 35 4.87 -1.12 19.54
CA GLN A 35 3.77 -1.51 20.42
C GLN A 35 2.52 -0.72 20.01
N CYS A 36 1.53 -1.42 19.49
CA CYS A 36 0.26 -0.83 19.07
C CYS A 36 -0.72 -0.81 20.23
N ALA A 37 -1.60 0.19 20.24
CA ALA A 37 -2.72 0.25 21.16
C ALA A 37 -3.62 -0.98 21.01
N GLU A 38 -4.27 -1.41 22.10
CA GLU A 38 -5.16 -2.58 22.13
C GLU A 38 -6.24 -2.55 21.03
N ASN A 39 -6.76 -1.36 20.71
CA ASN A 39 -7.78 -1.16 19.67
C ASN A 39 -7.27 -1.50 18.26
N GLN A 40 -6.00 -1.26 17.97
CA GLN A 40 -5.41 -1.59 16.68
C GLN A 40 -5.16 -3.10 16.56
N ASN A 41 -4.80 -3.77 17.64
CA ASN A 41 -4.67 -5.23 17.68
C ASN A 41 -5.99 -5.94 17.40
N GLN A 42 -7.11 -5.49 18.01
CA GLN A 42 -8.43 -6.07 17.73
C GLN A 42 -8.85 -5.88 16.27
N THR A 43 -8.62 -4.70 15.70
CA THR A 43 -8.91 -4.43 14.30
C THR A 43 -8.07 -5.34 13.39
N THR A 44 -6.81 -5.55 13.72
CA THR A 44 -5.90 -6.44 12.99
C THR A 44 -6.33 -7.90 13.03
N GLU A 45 -6.78 -8.42 14.18
CA GLU A 45 -7.32 -9.79 14.31
C GLU A 45 -8.53 -10.01 13.40
N VAL A 46 -9.49 -9.08 13.42
CA VAL A 46 -10.69 -9.13 12.55
C VAL A 46 -10.31 -9.13 11.07
N PHE A 47 -9.36 -8.30 10.67
CA PHE A 47 -8.89 -8.30 9.27
C PHE A 47 -8.10 -9.54 8.91
N SER A 48 -7.26 -10.07 9.81
CA SER A 48 -6.50 -11.30 9.58
C SER A 48 -7.42 -12.50 9.39
N GLU A 49 -8.46 -12.65 10.22
CA GLU A 49 -9.49 -13.69 10.06
C GLU A 49 -10.26 -13.54 8.73
N LYS A 50 -10.60 -12.30 8.37
CA LYS A 50 -11.26 -11.99 7.10
C LYS A 50 -10.40 -12.40 5.91
N TRP A 51 -9.11 -12.04 5.92
CA TRP A 51 -8.21 -12.36 4.83
C TRP A 51 -7.92 -13.86 4.72
N ALA A 52 -7.81 -14.59 5.83
CA ALA A 52 -7.67 -16.04 5.83
C ALA A 52 -8.88 -16.73 5.19
N LYS A 53 -10.09 -16.19 5.40
CA LYS A 53 -11.33 -16.76 4.85
C LYS A 53 -11.51 -16.48 3.35
N TYR A 54 -11.06 -15.32 2.87
CA TYR A 54 -11.24 -14.90 1.47
C TYR A 54 -10.08 -15.33 0.56
N GLY A 55 -8.99 -15.86 1.12
CA GLY A 55 -7.76 -16.17 0.38
C GLY A 55 -7.87 -17.21 -0.73
N ASP A 56 -8.91 -18.07 -0.72
CA ASP A 56 -9.06 -19.23 -1.62
C ASP A 56 -10.47 -19.38 -2.22
N SER A 57 -11.25 -18.29 -2.33
CA SER A 57 -12.60 -18.39 -2.86
C SER A 57 -12.68 -18.09 -4.36
N ASP A 58 -13.50 -18.82 -5.12
CA ASP A 58 -13.83 -18.57 -6.55
C ASP A 58 -14.44 -17.18 -6.79
N GLU A 59 -14.83 -16.49 -5.72
CA GLU A 59 -15.38 -15.13 -5.76
C GLU A 59 -14.28 -14.04 -5.87
N GLN A 60 -13.00 -14.40 -5.72
CA GLN A 60 -11.90 -13.44 -5.74
C GLN A 60 -11.80 -12.65 -7.04
N ASP A 61 -11.90 -13.33 -8.18
CA ASP A 61 -11.78 -12.67 -9.49
C ASP A 61 -12.87 -11.61 -9.69
N THR A 62 -14.08 -11.92 -9.25
CA THR A 62 -15.23 -10.99 -9.30
C THR A 62 -14.99 -9.80 -8.38
N LEU A 63 -14.50 -10.04 -7.17
CA LEU A 63 -14.16 -8.98 -6.21
C LEU A 63 -13.04 -8.08 -6.75
N TYR A 64 -12.01 -8.68 -7.33
CA TYR A 64 -10.88 -7.95 -7.90
C TYR A 64 -11.28 -7.10 -9.11
N ALA A 65 -12.11 -7.64 -10.01
CA ALA A 65 -12.66 -6.87 -11.12
C ALA A 65 -13.49 -5.66 -10.63
N PHE A 66 -14.29 -5.87 -9.59
CA PHE A 66 -15.04 -4.79 -8.96
C PHE A 66 -14.11 -3.74 -8.34
N GLN A 67 -13.08 -4.15 -7.60
CA GLN A 67 -12.13 -3.25 -6.95
C GLN A 67 -11.34 -2.43 -7.97
N ARG A 68 -10.90 -3.03 -9.10
CA ARG A 68 -10.24 -2.30 -10.21
C ARG A 68 -11.16 -1.22 -10.77
N LYS A 69 -12.38 -1.59 -11.13
CA LYS A 69 -13.36 -0.64 -11.67
C LYS A 69 -13.66 0.49 -10.68
N TRP A 70 -13.82 0.14 -9.41
CA TRP A 70 -14.06 1.10 -8.35
C TRP A 70 -12.89 2.08 -8.20
N TYR A 71 -11.66 1.58 -8.16
CA TYR A 71 -10.43 2.38 -8.07
C TYR A 71 -10.30 3.35 -9.24
N LEU A 72 -10.44 2.87 -10.46
CA LEU A 72 -10.38 3.68 -11.68
C LEU A 72 -11.42 4.79 -11.70
N THR A 73 -12.63 4.49 -11.23
CA THR A 73 -13.73 5.46 -11.15
C THR A 73 -13.49 6.48 -10.04
N LEU A 74 -13.09 6.01 -8.85
CA LEU A 74 -12.92 6.83 -7.66
C LEU A 74 -11.85 7.90 -7.85
N TYR A 75 -10.72 7.51 -8.43
CA TYR A 75 -9.58 8.40 -8.64
C TYR A 75 -9.55 9.06 -10.02
N GLY A 76 -10.62 8.91 -10.79
CA GLY A 76 -10.79 9.64 -12.05
C GLY A 76 -9.93 9.15 -13.21
N PHE A 77 -9.31 7.99 -13.10
CA PHE A 77 -8.54 7.40 -14.22
C PHE A 77 -9.45 6.92 -15.35
N GLY A 78 -10.63 6.41 -15.01
CA GLY A 78 -11.60 5.90 -15.96
C GLY A 78 -11.22 4.58 -16.60
N THR A 79 -9.98 4.44 -17.10
CA THR A 79 -9.46 3.21 -17.72
C THR A 79 -8.11 2.78 -17.16
N GLU A 80 -7.76 1.52 -17.39
CA GLU A 80 -6.46 0.96 -17.01
C GLU A 80 -5.32 1.59 -17.83
N GLU A 81 -5.56 1.92 -19.08
CA GLU A 81 -4.59 2.61 -19.95
C GLU A 81 -4.24 4.00 -19.41
N ALA A 82 -5.23 4.73 -18.88
CA ALA A 82 -5.01 6.04 -18.27
C ALA A 82 -4.21 5.89 -16.95
N LEU A 83 -4.50 4.88 -16.14
CA LEU A 83 -3.70 4.58 -14.95
C LEU A 83 -2.28 4.19 -15.32
N ARG A 84 -2.09 3.35 -16.33
CA ARG A 84 -0.76 2.96 -16.85
C ARG A 84 0.04 4.18 -17.34
N ALA A 85 -0.62 5.09 -18.05
CA ALA A 85 0.01 6.33 -18.51
C ALA A 85 0.41 7.24 -17.33
N PHE A 86 -0.43 7.32 -16.30
CA PHE A 86 -0.13 8.05 -15.07
C PHE A 86 1.06 7.44 -14.31
N LEU A 87 1.20 6.12 -14.31
CA LEU A 87 2.29 5.42 -13.62
C LEU A 87 3.60 5.40 -14.42
N ALA A 88 3.61 5.85 -15.66
CA ALA A 88 4.74 5.70 -16.58
C ALA A 88 6.01 6.44 -16.13
N ASP A 89 5.89 7.51 -15.37
CA ASP A 89 6.99 8.31 -14.82
C ASP A 89 7.28 8.01 -13.33
N LYS A 90 6.48 7.16 -12.67
CA LYS A 90 6.65 6.82 -11.25
C LYS A 90 7.72 5.74 -11.09
N THR A 91 8.66 5.96 -10.20
CA THR A 91 9.78 5.03 -9.94
C THR A 91 9.56 4.20 -8.68
N VAL A 92 8.86 4.76 -7.69
CA VAL A 92 8.50 4.10 -6.44
C VAL A 92 7.01 4.33 -6.16
N ILE A 93 6.27 3.23 -6.02
CA ILE A 93 4.84 3.21 -5.74
C ILE A 93 4.61 2.51 -4.40
N PHE A 94 3.79 3.10 -3.54
CA PHE A 94 3.50 2.58 -2.22
C PHE A 94 2.00 2.31 -2.03
N ASP A 95 1.65 1.06 -1.74
CA ASP A 95 0.30 0.63 -1.35
C ASP A 95 0.23 0.46 0.17
N ALA A 96 -0.25 1.48 0.85
CA ALA A 96 -0.40 1.54 2.30
C ALA A 96 -1.70 0.88 2.74
N GLY A 97 -1.60 -0.23 3.48
CA GLY A 97 -2.72 -1.10 3.82
C GLY A 97 -3.06 -2.05 2.68
N CYS A 98 -2.07 -2.78 2.18
CA CYS A 98 -2.21 -3.59 0.97
C CYS A 98 -3.06 -4.87 1.17
N GLY A 99 -3.33 -5.29 2.41
CA GLY A 99 -4.01 -6.55 2.69
C GLY A 99 -3.34 -7.72 1.96
N LEU A 100 -4.12 -8.53 1.23
CA LEU A 100 -3.63 -9.66 0.41
C LEU A 100 -2.82 -9.26 -0.84
N GLY A 101 -2.46 -7.98 -1.00
CA GLY A 101 -1.53 -7.49 -2.01
C GLY A 101 -2.09 -7.37 -3.42
N TYR A 102 -3.38 -7.58 -3.61
CA TYR A 102 -4.00 -7.59 -4.93
C TYR A 102 -3.79 -6.26 -5.70
N LYS A 103 -4.05 -5.11 -5.05
CA LYS A 103 -3.86 -3.80 -5.67
C LYS A 103 -2.38 -3.52 -5.93
N ALA A 104 -1.50 -3.86 -4.98
CA ALA A 104 -0.06 -3.73 -5.16
C ALA A 104 0.45 -4.54 -6.36
N ALA A 105 -0.03 -5.79 -6.52
CA ALA A 105 0.30 -6.64 -7.66
C ALA A 105 -0.19 -6.03 -8.99
N TRP A 106 -1.41 -5.56 -9.05
CA TRP A 106 -1.96 -4.89 -10.22
C TRP A 106 -1.15 -3.63 -10.60
N LEU A 107 -0.78 -2.80 -9.63
CA LEU A 107 0.08 -1.64 -9.88
C LEU A 107 1.48 -2.05 -10.38
N ALA A 108 2.04 -3.17 -9.89
CA ALA A 108 3.31 -3.70 -10.35
C ALA A 108 3.27 -4.21 -11.80
N GLU A 109 2.16 -4.86 -12.19
CA GLU A 109 1.90 -5.28 -13.56
C GLU A 109 1.75 -4.08 -14.53
N LEU A 110 1.11 -3.00 -14.06
CA LEU A 110 0.92 -1.79 -14.84
C LEU A 110 2.21 -0.97 -14.99
N SER A 111 3.14 -1.08 -14.06
CA SER A 111 4.39 -0.31 -14.02
C SER A 111 5.63 -1.20 -13.82
N PRO A 112 6.00 -2.03 -14.82
CA PRO A 112 7.06 -3.03 -14.67
C PRO A 112 8.47 -2.44 -14.49
N HIS A 113 8.63 -1.13 -14.59
CA HIS A 113 9.87 -0.39 -14.33
C HIS A 113 9.97 0.19 -12.93
N SER A 114 8.85 0.23 -12.19
CA SER A 114 8.75 0.81 -10.85
C SER A 114 9.07 -0.23 -9.79
N VAL A 115 9.57 0.21 -8.65
CA VAL A 115 9.52 -0.56 -7.40
C VAL A 115 8.14 -0.34 -6.78
N VAL A 116 7.38 -1.40 -6.59
CA VAL A 116 6.09 -1.35 -5.90
C VAL A 116 6.22 -1.96 -4.51
N ILE A 117 5.72 -1.25 -3.51
CA ILE A 117 5.82 -1.63 -2.11
C ILE A 117 4.40 -1.78 -1.56
N GLY A 118 4.02 -2.99 -1.13
CA GLY A 118 2.79 -3.23 -0.39
C GLY A 118 3.09 -3.38 1.10
N MET A 119 2.42 -2.62 1.97
CA MET A 119 2.60 -2.73 3.41
C MET A 119 1.26 -2.90 4.12
N ASP A 120 1.21 -3.83 5.07
CA ASP A 120 0.06 -4.03 5.93
C ASP A 120 0.51 -4.44 7.33
N TYR A 121 -0.31 -4.11 8.32
CA TYR A 121 -0.02 -4.44 9.71
C TYR A 121 -0.30 -5.92 10.04
N SER A 122 -1.27 -6.52 9.36
CA SER A 122 -1.71 -7.91 9.53
C SER A 122 -0.67 -8.91 9.00
N GLU A 123 -1.01 -10.20 9.02
CA GLU A 123 -0.21 -11.28 8.43
C GLU A 123 -0.40 -11.42 6.91
N ALA A 124 -1.34 -10.67 6.32
CA ALA A 124 -1.65 -10.75 4.90
C ALA A 124 -0.44 -10.53 3.96
N PRO A 125 0.53 -9.63 4.24
CA PRO A 125 1.74 -9.50 3.43
C PRO A 125 2.56 -10.78 3.27
N GLU A 126 2.51 -11.71 4.23
CA GLU A 126 3.21 -13.01 4.15
C GLU A 126 2.58 -13.88 3.05
N LEU A 127 1.25 -13.94 3.02
CA LEU A 127 0.49 -14.64 1.99
C LEU A 127 0.67 -13.98 0.62
N ALA A 128 0.65 -12.64 0.59
CA ALA A 128 0.84 -11.86 -0.62
C ALA A 128 2.24 -12.07 -1.21
N ALA A 129 3.30 -12.07 -0.38
CA ALA A 129 4.67 -12.29 -0.83
C ALA A 129 4.85 -13.67 -1.49
N ALA A 130 4.24 -14.71 -0.94
CA ALA A 130 4.26 -16.05 -1.54
C ALA A 130 3.48 -16.09 -2.86
N ARG A 131 2.29 -15.50 -2.89
CA ARG A 131 1.37 -15.51 -4.06
C ARG A 131 1.94 -14.77 -5.26
N TYR A 132 2.53 -13.60 -5.04
CA TYR A 132 3.02 -12.72 -6.09
C TYR A 132 4.54 -12.74 -6.27
N SER A 133 5.19 -13.84 -5.84
CA SER A 133 6.64 -14.03 -5.93
C SER A 133 7.22 -13.96 -7.35
N HIS A 134 6.37 -14.13 -8.38
CA HIS A 134 6.75 -14.01 -9.79
C HIS A 134 6.92 -12.55 -10.26
N LEU A 135 6.46 -11.57 -9.49
CA LEU A 135 6.63 -10.14 -9.80
C LEU A 135 7.92 -9.63 -9.16
N GLU A 136 8.99 -9.51 -9.95
CA GLU A 136 10.32 -9.13 -9.47
C GLU A 136 10.40 -7.71 -8.92
N ASN A 137 9.48 -6.84 -9.35
CA ASN A 137 9.40 -5.42 -8.97
C ASN A 137 8.46 -5.14 -7.79
N LEU A 138 7.85 -6.19 -7.20
CA LEU A 138 6.90 -6.08 -6.08
C LEU A 138 7.52 -6.59 -4.78
N PHE A 139 7.44 -5.77 -3.73
CA PHE A 139 7.97 -6.06 -2.41
C PHE A 139 6.89 -5.88 -1.36
N PHE A 140 6.84 -6.81 -0.41
CA PHE A 140 5.90 -6.74 0.69
C PHE A 140 6.58 -6.45 2.01
N MET A 141 5.87 -5.72 2.86
CA MET A 141 6.30 -5.35 4.20
C MET A 141 5.19 -5.64 5.20
N ARG A 142 5.53 -6.27 6.32
CA ARG A 142 4.65 -6.36 7.48
C ARG A 142 5.04 -5.27 8.47
N GLY A 143 4.12 -4.40 8.85
CA GLY A 143 4.37 -3.33 9.82
C GLY A 143 3.36 -2.19 9.75
N ASP A 144 3.59 -1.19 10.59
CA ASP A 144 2.75 -0.02 10.73
C ASP A 144 3.04 1.02 9.64
N ILE A 145 2.00 1.42 8.90
CA ILE A 145 2.09 2.46 7.87
C ILE A 145 2.39 3.86 8.44
N ALA A 146 2.18 4.08 9.75
CA ALA A 146 2.65 5.27 10.45
C ALA A 146 4.16 5.24 10.72
N ASN A 147 4.82 4.07 10.59
CA ASN A 147 6.26 3.88 10.83
C ASN A 147 6.91 2.99 9.78
N THR A 148 6.83 3.38 8.52
CA THR A 148 7.31 2.61 7.38
C THR A 148 8.82 2.37 7.35
N GLY A 149 9.61 3.29 7.91
CA GLY A 149 11.07 3.36 7.76
C GLY A 149 11.53 3.81 6.38
N LEU A 150 10.62 4.13 5.47
CA LEU A 150 10.94 4.73 4.19
C LEU A 150 11.51 6.14 4.40
N ARG A 151 12.44 6.53 3.55
CA ARG A 151 12.98 7.89 3.54
C ARG A 151 11.93 8.90 3.11
N ASP A 152 12.00 10.10 3.63
CA ASP A 152 11.16 11.21 3.23
C ASP A 152 11.34 11.49 1.73
N GLY A 153 10.23 11.66 1.02
CA GLY A 153 10.22 12.02 -0.38
C GLY A 153 10.67 10.94 -1.36
N VAL A 154 10.73 9.68 -0.94
CA VAL A 154 11.21 8.59 -1.80
C VAL A 154 10.11 7.99 -2.69
N VAL A 155 8.85 8.15 -2.31
CA VAL A 155 7.69 7.60 -3.02
C VAL A 155 7.13 8.61 -4.00
N ASP A 156 6.87 8.21 -5.24
CA ASP A 156 6.25 9.06 -6.27
C ASP A 156 4.72 8.97 -6.24
N TYR A 157 4.17 7.82 -5.84
CA TYR A 157 2.74 7.61 -5.71
C TYR A 157 2.39 6.72 -4.52
N SER A 158 1.58 7.23 -3.61
CA SER A 158 1.03 6.47 -2.49
C SER A 158 -0.46 6.23 -2.65
N SER A 159 -0.91 5.01 -2.45
CA SER A 159 -2.32 4.61 -2.42
C SER A 159 -2.69 4.10 -1.04
N CYS A 160 -3.75 4.65 -0.43
CA CYS A 160 -4.23 4.28 0.90
C CYS A 160 -5.75 4.24 0.93
N ASP A 161 -6.33 3.08 0.64
CA ASP A 161 -7.77 2.92 0.48
C ASP A 161 -8.40 2.20 1.66
N GLN A 162 -9.32 2.87 2.35
CA GLN A 162 -10.10 2.32 3.47
C GLN A 162 -9.23 1.79 4.63
N VAL A 163 -8.09 2.41 4.87
CA VAL A 163 -7.10 1.98 5.88
C VAL A 163 -6.91 3.01 6.97
N ILE A 164 -6.70 4.26 6.60
CA ILE A 164 -6.21 5.30 7.51
C ILE A 164 -7.12 5.52 8.73
N MET A 165 -8.44 5.35 8.59
CA MET A 165 -9.40 5.47 9.68
C MET A 165 -9.30 4.34 10.71
N HIS A 166 -8.54 3.29 10.42
CA HIS A 166 -8.30 2.15 11.32
C HIS A 166 -6.95 2.23 12.02
N THR A 167 -6.16 3.28 11.77
CA THR A 167 -4.91 3.53 12.47
C THR A 167 -5.17 4.22 13.81
N GLU A 168 -4.21 4.16 14.72
CA GLU A 168 -4.32 4.75 16.06
C GLU A 168 -4.55 6.26 15.99
N ASP A 169 -3.81 6.94 15.10
CA ASP A 169 -3.94 8.37 14.80
C ASP A 169 -3.98 8.58 13.28
N PRO A 170 -5.19 8.72 12.69
CA PRO A 170 -5.35 8.92 11.27
C PRO A 170 -4.66 10.17 10.72
N GLU A 171 -4.64 11.27 11.47
CA GLU A 171 -4.03 12.54 11.05
C GLU A 171 -2.50 12.42 11.04
N ALA A 172 -1.92 11.89 12.11
CA ALA A 172 -0.48 11.63 12.18
C ALA A 172 -0.05 10.61 11.12
N THR A 173 -0.84 9.56 10.88
CA THR A 173 -0.57 8.55 9.84
C THR A 173 -0.60 9.18 8.45
N PHE A 174 -1.60 10.01 8.14
CA PHE A 174 -1.66 10.73 6.86
C PHE A 174 -0.46 11.66 6.67
N SER A 175 -0.06 12.37 7.73
CA SER A 175 1.12 13.24 7.72
C SER A 175 2.42 12.46 7.42
N LYS A 176 2.54 11.23 7.95
CA LYS A 176 3.67 10.33 7.67
C LYS A 176 3.65 9.84 6.22
N LEU A 177 2.47 9.44 5.72
CA LEU A 177 2.28 9.03 4.34
C LEU A 177 2.66 10.17 3.37
N ALA A 178 2.19 11.39 3.63
CA ALA A 178 2.53 12.57 2.85
C ALA A 178 4.05 12.90 2.89
N ARG A 179 4.73 12.62 4.00
CA ARG A 179 6.16 12.84 4.14
C ARG A 179 7.00 11.87 3.31
N VAL A 180 6.67 10.58 3.30
CA VAL A 180 7.40 9.59 2.49
C VAL A 180 7.12 9.78 1.00
N THR A 181 5.96 10.38 0.66
CA THR A 181 5.62 10.76 -0.71
C THR A 181 6.35 12.08 -1.04
N GLY A 182 7.08 12.11 -2.15
CA GLY A 182 7.85 13.29 -2.56
C GLY A 182 6.96 14.50 -2.82
N ARG A 183 7.55 15.72 -2.82
CA ARG A 183 6.80 16.96 -3.10
C ARG A 183 6.13 16.98 -4.47
N ALA A 184 6.70 16.29 -5.44
CA ALA A 184 6.12 16.10 -6.76
C ALA A 184 5.30 14.81 -6.85
N GLY A 185 5.24 14.03 -5.76
CA GLY A 185 4.48 12.81 -5.67
C GLY A 185 3.00 13.07 -5.37
N GLU A 186 2.21 12.03 -5.48
CA GLU A 186 0.76 12.08 -5.32
C GLU A 186 0.29 11.05 -4.30
N VAL A 187 -0.72 11.44 -3.50
CA VAL A 187 -1.36 10.56 -2.52
C VAL A 187 -2.81 10.35 -2.92
N ALA A 188 -3.18 9.12 -3.27
CA ALA A 188 -4.55 8.68 -3.42
C ALA A 188 -5.02 8.08 -2.09
N CYS A 189 -5.93 8.74 -1.40
CA CYS A 189 -6.42 8.28 -0.12
C CYS A 189 -7.95 8.30 -0.08
N TYR A 190 -8.56 7.16 0.25
CA TYR A 190 -9.99 7.07 0.49
C TYR A 190 -10.26 6.66 1.92
N PHE A 191 -11.06 7.47 2.61
CA PHE A 191 -11.54 7.19 3.94
C PHE A 191 -12.99 7.64 4.11
N TYR A 192 -13.68 7.05 5.05
CA TYR A 192 -15.03 7.47 5.42
C TYR A 192 -15.02 8.10 6.82
N ALA A 193 -15.79 9.19 6.97
CA ALA A 193 -15.88 9.88 8.25
C ALA A 193 -16.72 9.08 9.27
N PHE A 194 -16.33 9.15 10.53
CA PHE A 194 -17.15 8.68 11.64
C PHE A 194 -18.23 9.73 11.91
N ALA A 195 -19.47 9.34 11.69
CA ALA A 195 -20.79 9.92 12.02
C ALA A 195 -20.90 11.38 12.55
N PRO A 196 -22.02 12.08 12.34
CA PRO A 196 -23.33 11.63 11.85
C PRO A 196 -23.53 11.74 10.34
N CYS A 197 -22.53 12.22 9.60
CA CYS A 197 -22.59 12.37 8.16
C CYS A 197 -22.16 11.09 7.44
N ARG A 198 -22.89 10.01 7.58
CA ARG A 198 -22.66 8.71 6.90
C ARG A 198 -22.68 8.80 5.36
N TYR A 199 -22.92 10.00 4.78
CA TYR A 199 -23.14 10.18 3.34
C TYR A 199 -22.11 11.06 2.64
N LEU A 200 -21.18 11.68 3.39
CA LEU A 200 -20.11 12.47 2.77
C LEU A 200 -18.86 11.60 2.57
N LYS A 201 -18.77 11.02 1.39
CA LYS A 201 -17.52 10.43 0.90
C LYS A 201 -16.65 11.57 0.40
N THR A 202 -15.56 11.86 1.08
CA THR A 202 -14.62 12.89 0.66
C THR A 202 -13.45 12.22 -0.05
N ILE A 203 -13.23 12.58 -1.28
CA ILE A 203 -12.14 12.11 -2.13
C ILE A 203 -11.16 13.26 -2.24
N TYR A 204 -9.91 13.04 -1.86
CA TYR A 204 -8.84 14.01 -2.07
C TYR A 204 -7.75 13.43 -2.94
N HIS A 205 -7.57 14.01 -4.12
CA HIS A 205 -6.31 14.03 -4.84
C HIS A 205 -5.60 15.31 -4.38
N LEU A 206 -4.63 15.17 -3.50
CA LEU A 206 -3.79 16.29 -3.11
C LEU A 206 -2.39 16.03 -3.63
N PRO A 207 -1.81 16.99 -4.40
CA PRO A 207 -0.35 17.03 -4.50
C PRO A 207 0.20 17.12 -3.06
N ALA A 208 1.29 16.41 -2.77
CA ALA A 208 1.92 16.43 -1.46
C ALA A 208 2.46 17.83 -1.15
N THR A 209 1.55 18.78 -0.88
CA THR A 209 1.93 20.12 -0.43
C THR A 209 2.24 20.06 1.06
N PRO A 210 3.32 20.69 1.52
CA PRO A 210 3.64 20.72 2.94
C PRO A 210 2.50 21.41 3.68
N ILE A 211 1.95 20.72 4.67
CA ILE A 211 1.16 21.37 5.70
C ILE A 211 2.15 22.28 6.43
N CYS A 212 2.04 23.60 6.21
CA CYS A 212 2.80 24.57 6.98
C CYS A 212 2.44 24.39 8.45
N GLY A 213 3.45 24.06 9.27
CA GLY A 213 3.38 24.11 10.73
C GLY A 213 3.39 25.54 11.24
#